data_ba490a3ca6a754981236d55d026b51e7
#
_entry.id   ba490a3ca6a754981236d55d026b51e7
#
_cell.length_a   1.000
_cell.length_b   1.000
_cell.length_c   1.000
_cell.angle_alpha   90.00
_cell.angle_beta   90.00
_cell.angle_gamma   90.00
#
_symmetry.space_group_name_H-M   'P 1'
#
loop_
_entity.id
_entity.type
_entity.pdbx_description
1 polymer ?
#
loop_
_entity_poly.entity_id
_entity_poly.type
_entity_poly.pdbx_seq_one_letter_code
_entity_poly.pdbx_strand_id
1 'polypeptide(L)'
;MKSRKRIIITLLVCLGLAALAYYAYLFPFYEFETNDYEASREKLFSLEYLKTLVPLFIIIGLSALGIVLIVQLRKLMLKADKNYSRFASRQSDRKAKAPKQKPVPFMIVRWLIMIVFSFLMIWGGLLFGLKMSSVSIPILSCPWNTEQMTESSCYYLSHLNELFEMPIKSILIFFGSTLGFILLLGRAVCGFLCPMGLIQDIMDKIRRKTKTEGISANEKVYSVLTPIKWCLVLLFIGLCFIGGNFCNFCPAVATSPILAGMSTSLYVSGFLMVFALIGGFFKRRLFCSVCPLGYIVGLFHKVSLFRIKKDCTACTECGACYEACPMGIKSIYTEREKKDVTEANCIMCGECVKCCPEDKALSLTCAGIKLYTSSRKDIMSGYAPRKK
;
A
#
# COMPACT_ATOMS: atom_id res chain seq x y z
N MET A 1 -21.60 3.79 -25.91
CA MET A 1 -22.16 3.88 -24.53
C MET A 1 -21.15 3.62 -23.42
N LYS A 2 -20.28 2.61 -23.49
CA LYS A 2 -19.26 2.32 -22.41
C LYS A 2 -18.24 3.43 -22.19
N SER A 3 -17.82 4.17 -23.21
CA SER A 3 -16.86 5.28 -23.11
C SER A 3 -17.44 6.48 -22.34
N ARG A 4 -18.66 6.92 -22.66
CA ARG A 4 -19.32 8.06 -21.99
C ARG A 4 -19.50 7.81 -20.48
N LYS A 5 -19.92 6.59 -20.07
CA LYS A 5 -20.06 6.25 -18.64
C LYS A 5 -18.71 6.32 -17.90
N ARG A 6 -17.60 5.92 -18.53
CA ARG A 6 -16.27 6.02 -17.92
C ARG A 6 -15.84 7.48 -17.74
N ILE A 7 -16.06 8.31 -18.75
CA ILE A 7 -15.76 9.76 -18.68
C ILE A 7 -16.56 10.41 -17.57
N ILE A 8 -17.86 10.13 -17.46
CA ILE A 8 -18.72 10.69 -16.40
C ILE A 8 -18.24 10.25 -15.01
N ILE A 9 -17.92 8.98 -14.81
CA ILE A 9 -17.38 8.48 -13.52
C ILE A 9 -16.06 9.15 -13.19
N THR A 10 -15.16 9.30 -14.17
CA THR A 10 -13.87 9.99 -13.94
C THR A 10 -14.09 11.45 -13.57
N LEU A 11 -14.99 12.16 -14.26
CA LEU A 11 -15.32 13.55 -13.95
C LEU A 11 -15.94 13.70 -12.55
N LEU A 12 -16.86 12.81 -12.16
CA LEU A 12 -17.46 12.83 -10.83
C LEU A 12 -16.42 12.55 -9.74
N VAL A 13 -15.48 11.63 -9.97
CA VAL A 13 -14.37 11.37 -9.04
C VAL A 13 -13.44 12.57 -8.96
N CYS A 14 -13.08 13.19 -10.07
CA CYS A 14 -12.25 14.41 -10.09
C CYS A 14 -12.93 15.59 -9.38
N LEU A 15 -14.24 15.80 -9.61
CA LEU A 15 -15.02 16.83 -8.92
C LEU A 15 -15.12 16.56 -7.41
N GLY A 16 -15.35 15.30 -7.02
CA GLY A 16 -15.37 14.90 -5.61
C GLY A 16 -14.02 15.12 -4.92
N LEU A 17 -12.91 14.78 -5.59
CA LEU A 17 -11.57 15.04 -5.08
C LEU A 17 -11.25 16.54 -5.02
N ALA A 18 -11.68 17.32 -6.00
CA ALA A 18 -11.50 18.78 -6.01
C ALA A 18 -12.32 19.44 -4.88
N ALA A 19 -13.56 18.99 -4.64
CA ALA A 19 -14.38 19.46 -3.53
C ALA A 19 -13.77 19.11 -2.18
N LEU A 20 -13.24 17.90 -2.01
CA LEU A 20 -12.49 17.48 -0.82
C LEU A 20 -11.22 18.31 -0.63
N ALA A 21 -10.49 18.61 -1.72
CA ALA A 21 -9.31 19.46 -1.70
C ALA A 21 -9.65 20.88 -1.24
N TYR A 22 -10.70 21.45 -1.81
CA TYR A 22 -11.18 22.78 -1.44
C TYR A 22 -11.64 22.83 0.02
N TYR A 23 -12.37 21.81 0.47
CA TYR A 23 -12.79 21.69 1.86
C TYR A 23 -11.60 21.58 2.82
N ALA A 24 -10.58 20.79 2.48
CA ALA A 24 -9.37 20.65 3.30
C ALA A 24 -8.49 21.92 3.26
N TYR A 25 -8.57 22.71 2.19
CA TYR A 25 -7.90 24.01 2.12
C TYR A 25 -8.56 25.07 3.02
N LEU A 26 -9.92 25.10 3.06
CA LEU A 26 -10.68 26.05 3.89
C LEU A 26 -10.58 25.77 5.38
N PHE A 27 -10.37 24.52 5.75
CA PHE A 27 -10.30 24.10 7.15
C PHE A 27 -8.93 23.49 7.40
N PRO A 28 -7.93 24.26 7.86
CA PRO A 28 -6.66 23.73 8.32
C PRO A 28 -6.91 22.86 9.58
N PHE A 29 -6.91 21.55 9.41
CA PHE A 29 -7.34 20.59 10.44
C PHE A 29 -6.24 20.21 11.44
N TYR A 30 -5.07 20.86 11.37
CA TYR A 30 -3.93 20.44 12.16
C TYR A 30 -3.34 21.63 12.93
N GLU A 31 -3.78 21.78 14.14
CA GLU A 31 -2.93 22.30 15.20
C GLU A 31 -2.29 21.07 15.84
N PHE A 32 -1.04 20.78 15.49
CA PHE A 32 -0.22 19.86 16.25
C PHE A 32 0.31 20.66 17.43
N GLU A 33 -0.19 20.33 18.60
CA GLU A 33 0.52 20.72 19.81
C GLU A 33 1.91 20.07 19.72
N THR A 34 2.94 20.91 19.70
CA THR A 34 4.33 20.49 19.89
C THR A 34 4.44 19.88 21.29
N ASN A 35 4.19 18.60 21.39
CA ASN A 35 4.31 17.88 22.64
C ASN A 35 5.79 17.64 22.91
N ASP A 36 6.23 18.02 24.10
CA ASP A 36 7.52 17.61 24.63
C ASP A 36 7.67 16.09 24.59
N TYR A 37 8.86 15.62 24.26
CA TYR A 37 9.22 14.20 24.19
C TYR A 37 8.89 13.43 25.46
N GLU A 38 9.22 14.02 26.60
CA GLU A 38 8.96 13.42 27.93
C GLU A 38 7.45 13.29 28.18
N ALA A 39 6.65 14.31 27.82
CA ALA A 39 5.21 14.27 27.95
C ALA A 39 4.56 13.22 27.04
N SER A 40 5.05 13.03 25.82
CA SER A 40 4.55 11.99 24.91
C SER A 40 4.91 10.58 25.39
N ARG A 41 6.10 10.41 25.98
CA ARG A 41 6.56 9.14 26.55
C ARG A 41 5.76 8.77 27.80
N GLU A 42 5.50 9.72 28.69
CA GLU A 42 4.66 9.51 29.87
C GLU A 42 3.23 9.16 29.50
N LYS A 43 2.67 9.82 28.45
CA LYS A 43 1.33 9.50 27.93
C LYS A 43 1.21 8.05 27.45
N LEU A 44 2.23 7.47 26.82
CA LEU A 44 2.19 6.08 26.33
C LEU A 44 1.92 5.06 27.46
N PHE A 45 2.33 5.35 28.68
CA PHE A 45 2.14 4.47 29.83
C PHE A 45 1.00 4.91 30.75
N SER A 46 0.24 5.93 30.37
CA SER A 46 -0.87 6.50 31.15
C SER A 46 -2.24 6.10 30.60
N LEU A 47 -3.28 6.28 31.43
CA LEU A 47 -4.67 6.08 31.02
C LEU A 47 -5.11 7.07 29.93
N GLU A 48 -4.44 8.22 29.81
CA GLU A 48 -4.70 9.22 28.78
C GLU A 48 -4.40 8.72 27.37
N TYR A 49 -3.43 7.82 27.22
CA TYR A 49 -3.14 7.19 25.93
C TYR A 49 -4.35 6.46 25.36
N LEU A 50 -5.19 5.84 26.20
CA LEU A 50 -6.43 5.22 25.73
C LEU A 50 -7.41 6.23 25.15
N LYS A 51 -7.43 7.47 25.66
CA LYS A 51 -8.27 8.54 25.10
C LYS A 51 -7.77 8.96 23.73
N THR A 52 -6.46 9.02 23.50
CA THR A 52 -5.88 9.34 22.18
C THR A 52 -6.17 8.27 21.14
N LEU A 53 -6.40 7.01 21.56
CA LEU A 53 -6.76 5.90 20.65
C LEU A 53 -8.24 5.88 20.26
N VAL A 54 -9.12 6.63 20.91
CA VAL A 54 -10.57 6.64 20.62
C VAL A 54 -10.88 6.87 19.14
N PRO A 55 -10.29 7.86 18.45
CA PRO A 55 -10.52 8.06 17.02
C PRO A 55 -10.14 6.86 16.17
N LEU A 56 -9.07 6.15 16.52
CA LEU A 56 -8.64 4.94 15.82
C LEU A 56 -9.66 3.80 15.99
N PHE A 57 -10.21 3.63 17.20
CA PHE A 57 -11.28 2.65 17.44
C PHE A 57 -12.55 3.00 16.66
N ILE A 58 -12.91 4.28 16.53
CA ILE A 58 -14.02 4.73 15.71
C ILE A 58 -13.78 4.38 14.25
N ILE A 59 -12.59 4.65 13.70
CA ILE A 59 -12.21 4.30 12.32
C ILE A 59 -12.33 2.79 12.10
N ILE A 60 -11.81 1.98 13.01
CA ILE A 60 -11.87 0.52 12.92
C ILE A 60 -13.33 0.04 12.99
N GLY A 61 -14.13 0.58 13.90
CA GLY A 61 -15.54 0.27 14.04
C GLY A 61 -16.37 0.59 12.79
N LEU A 62 -16.21 1.81 12.25
CA LEU A 62 -16.86 2.22 11.00
C LEU A 62 -16.42 1.35 9.82
N SER A 63 -15.15 0.99 9.75
CA SER A 63 -14.62 0.12 8.70
C SER A 63 -15.21 -1.29 8.80
N ALA A 64 -15.30 -1.84 10.00
CA ALA A 64 -15.90 -3.16 10.27
C ALA A 64 -17.39 -3.16 9.90
N LEU A 65 -18.14 -2.13 10.31
CA LEU A 65 -19.53 -1.96 9.95
C LEU A 65 -19.72 -1.87 8.43
N GLY A 66 -18.93 -1.04 7.75
CA GLY A 66 -18.95 -0.93 6.29
C GLY A 66 -18.68 -2.25 5.59
N ILE A 67 -17.70 -3.04 6.05
CA ILE A 67 -17.39 -4.37 5.51
C ILE A 67 -18.59 -5.31 5.69
N VAL A 68 -19.21 -5.34 6.89
CA VAL A 68 -20.37 -6.20 7.17
C VAL A 68 -21.54 -5.81 6.26
N LEU A 69 -21.85 -4.53 6.13
CA LEU A 69 -22.93 -4.05 5.26
C LEU A 69 -22.71 -4.42 3.79
N ILE A 70 -21.50 -4.24 3.27
CA ILE A 70 -21.16 -4.62 1.88
C ILE A 70 -21.28 -6.13 1.68
N VAL A 71 -20.83 -6.94 2.64
CA VAL A 71 -20.97 -8.41 2.58
C VAL A 71 -22.43 -8.84 2.61
N GLN A 72 -23.27 -8.21 3.45
CA GLN A 72 -24.71 -8.49 3.51
C GLN A 72 -25.41 -8.08 2.22
N LEU A 73 -25.14 -6.86 1.72
CA LEU A 73 -25.69 -6.36 0.47
C LEU A 73 -25.34 -7.29 -0.70
N ARG A 74 -24.10 -7.75 -0.75
CA ARG A 74 -23.66 -8.73 -1.76
C ARG A 74 -24.41 -10.05 -1.65
N LYS A 75 -24.66 -10.57 -0.44
CA LYS A 75 -25.45 -11.79 -0.25
C LYS A 75 -26.89 -11.61 -0.74
N LEU A 76 -27.50 -10.44 -0.50
CA LEU A 76 -28.84 -10.10 -0.99
C LEU A 76 -28.87 -10.02 -2.54
N MET A 77 -27.88 -9.37 -3.16
CA MET A 77 -27.75 -9.33 -4.62
C MET A 77 -27.57 -10.73 -5.23
N LEU A 78 -26.80 -11.62 -4.59
CA LEU A 78 -26.63 -13.01 -5.02
C LEU A 78 -27.93 -13.80 -5.00
N LYS A 79 -28.85 -13.49 -4.05
CA LYS A 79 -30.17 -14.12 -3.98
C LYS A 79 -31.13 -13.55 -5.03
N ALA A 80 -31.03 -12.25 -5.32
CA ALA A 80 -31.96 -11.55 -6.19
C ALA A 80 -31.65 -11.71 -7.69
N ASP A 81 -30.39 -11.86 -8.08
CA ASP A 81 -29.96 -11.92 -9.49
C ASP A 81 -29.31 -13.26 -9.84
N LYS A 82 -30.01 -14.07 -10.69
CA LYS A 82 -29.51 -15.35 -11.20
C LYS A 82 -28.23 -15.21 -12.06
N ASN A 83 -28.07 -14.11 -12.79
CA ASN A 83 -26.88 -13.87 -13.61
C ASN A 83 -25.67 -13.54 -12.75
N TYR A 84 -25.88 -12.78 -11.69
CA TYR A 84 -24.85 -12.47 -10.71
C TYR A 84 -24.42 -13.73 -9.93
N SER A 85 -25.36 -14.61 -9.57
CA SER A 85 -25.06 -15.89 -8.91
C SER A 85 -24.24 -16.82 -9.81
N ARG A 86 -24.54 -16.92 -11.11
CA ARG A 86 -23.74 -17.68 -12.10
C ARG A 86 -22.32 -17.12 -12.26
N PHE A 87 -22.17 -15.79 -12.25
CA PHE A 87 -20.86 -15.15 -12.30
C PHE A 87 -20.04 -15.46 -11.05
N ALA A 88 -20.65 -15.39 -9.87
CA ALA A 88 -20.00 -15.68 -8.60
C ALA A 88 -19.60 -17.16 -8.48
N SER A 89 -20.44 -18.10 -8.95
CA SER A 89 -20.11 -19.54 -8.96
C SER A 89 -18.88 -19.83 -9.83
N ARG A 90 -18.81 -19.25 -11.05
CA ARG A 90 -17.63 -19.38 -11.92
C ARG A 90 -16.35 -18.83 -11.28
N GLN A 91 -16.46 -17.76 -10.50
CA GLN A 91 -15.33 -17.18 -9.79
C GLN A 91 -14.91 -18.05 -8.59
N SER A 92 -15.87 -18.66 -7.90
CA SER A 92 -15.64 -19.63 -6.82
C SER A 92 -14.91 -20.88 -7.33
N ASP A 93 -15.36 -21.44 -8.45
CA ASP A 93 -14.73 -22.62 -9.08
C ASP A 93 -13.29 -22.36 -9.52
N ARG A 94 -12.99 -21.12 -9.97
CA ARG A 94 -11.61 -20.71 -10.27
C ARG A 94 -10.74 -20.67 -9.02
N LYS A 95 -11.28 -20.22 -7.87
CA LYS A 95 -10.55 -20.14 -6.60
C LYS A 95 -10.32 -21.51 -5.97
N ALA A 96 -11.30 -22.40 -6.09
CA ALA A 96 -11.17 -23.79 -5.59
C ALA A 96 -10.01 -24.55 -6.27
N LYS A 97 -9.61 -24.10 -7.47
CA LYS A 97 -8.49 -24.68 -8.25
C LYS A 97 -7.15 -23.98 -8.02
N ALA A 98 -7.09 -22.95 -7.16
CA ALA A 98 -5.81 -22.28 -6.85
C ALA A 98 -4.92 -23.22 -6.00
N PRO A 99 -3.59 -23.24 -6.27
CA PRO A 99 -2.69 -24.12 -5.54
C PRO A 99 -2.65 -23.72 -4.06
N LYS A 100 -2.81 -24.69 -3.18
CA LYS A 100 -2.49 -24.51 -1.76
C LYS A 100 -0.98 -24.40 -1.63
N GLN A 101 -0.52 -23.41 -0.88
CA GLN A 101 0.89 -23.10 -0.72
C GLN A 101 1.38 -23.42 0.68
N LYS A 102 2.60 -23.93 0.77
CA LYS A 102 3.30 -24.09 2.05
C LYS A 102 3.78 -22.73 2.58
N PRO A 103 3.99 -22.57 3.88
CA PRO A 103 4.66 -21.40 4.42
C PRO A 103 6.10 -21.34 3.85
N VAL A 104 6.44 -20.24 3.21
CA VAL A 104 7.74 -20.01 2.58
C VAL A 104 8.57 -19.11 3.49
N PRO A 105 9.82 -19.49 3.84
CA PRO A 105 10.68 -18.70 4.73
C PRO A 105 10.82 -17.25 4.32
N PHE A 106 10.98 -16.98 3.03
CA PHE A 106 11.04 -15.62 2.49
C PHE A 106 9.81 -14.77 2.87
N MET A 107 8.61 -15.34 2.83
CA MET A 107 7.39 -14.62 3.21
C MET A 107 7.33 -14.34 4.71
N ILE A 108 7.84 -15.25 5.53
CA ILE A 108 7.93 -15.05 6.98
C ILE A 108 8.88 -13.90 7.28
N VAL A 109 10.07 -13.91 6.69
CA VAL A 109 11.07 -12.84 6.83
C VAL A 109 10.50 -11.49 6.36
N ARG A 110 9.81 -11.47 5.22
CA ARG A 110 9.13 -10.25 4.74
C ARG A 110 8.14 -9.70 5.77
N TRP A 111 7.30 -10.57 6.36
CA TRP A 111 6.34 -10.15 7.40
C TRP A 111 7.05 -9.63 8.65
N LEU A 112 8.11 -10.29 9.10
CA LEU A 112 8.93 -9.85 10.23
C LEU A 112 9.53 -8.47 9.97
N ILE A 113 10.13 -8.26 8.80
CA ILE A 113 10.68 -6.95 8.41
C ILE A 113 9.58 -5.87 8.45
N MET A 114 8.40 -6.14 7.87
CA MET A 114 7.31 -5.17 7.87
C MET A 114 6.83 -4.83 9.29
N ILE A 115 6.70 -5.82 10.17
CA ILE A 115 6.23 -5.60 11.55
C ILE A 115 7.27 -4.83 12.34
N VAL A 116 8.53 -5.28 12.34
CA VAL A 116 9.61 -4.64 13.09
C VAL A 116 9.84 -3.21 12.59
N PHE A 117 9.87 -3.01 11.28
CA PHE A 117 10.10 -1.68 10.72
C PHE A 117 8.92 -0.74 10.99
N SER A 118 7.68 -1.21 10.87
CA SER A 118 6.49 -0.41 11.22
C SER A 118 6.49 -0.04 12.72
N PHE A 119 6.89 -0.97 13.59
CA PHE A 119 7.03 -0.70 15.00
C PHE A 119 8.11 0.36 15.26
N LEU A 120 9.30 0.22 14.69
CA LEU A 120 10.38 1.19 14.84
C LEU A 120 10.00 2.56 14.26
N MET A 121 9.28 2.62 13.15
CA MET A 121 8.84 3.88 12.56
C MET A 121 7.81 4.62 13.40
N ILE A 122 6.97 3.91 14.16
CA ILE A 122 5.91 4.54 14.98
C ILE A 122 6.43 4.85 16.38
N TRP A 123 7.16 3.93 17.00
CA TRP A 123 7.55 4.03 18.42
C TRP A 123 9.06 4.05 18.65
N GLY A 124 9.90 3.84 17.61
CA GLY A 124 11.35 3.73 17.78
C GLY A 124 12.00 4.97 18.36
N GLY A 125 11.56 6.17 17.96
CA GLY A 125 11.99 7.42 18.56
C GLY A 125 11.57 7.52 20.03
N LEU A 126 10.28 7.31 20.30
CA LEU A 126 9.70 7.46 21.65
C LEU A 126 10.25 6.46 22.68
N LEU A 127 10.36 5.18 22.30
CA LEU A 127 10.75 4.14 23.26
C LEU A 127 12.25 3.96 23.42
N PHE A 128 13.01 4.13 22.33
CA PHE A 128 14.44 3.83 22.29
C PHE A 128 15.33 5.05 22.07
N GLY A 129 14.73 6.24 21.91
CA GLY A 129 15.48 7.46 21.56
C GLY A 129 16.17 7.38 20.19
N LEU A 130 15.74 6.46 19.33
CA LEU A 130 16.32 6.29 18.00
C LEU A 130 15.94 7.46 17.12
N LYS A 131 16.89 8.35 16.85
CA LYS A 131 16.68 9.52 16.02
C LYS A 131 17.72 9.58 14.93
N MET A 132 17.28 9.52 13.67
CA MET A 132 18.13 9.70 12.49
C MET A 132 17.76 11.04 11.84
N SER A 133 18.35 12.12 12.37
CA SER A 133 18.08 13.47 11.92
C SER A 133 18.32 13.61 10.40
N SER A 134 17.34 14.16 9.73
CA SER A 134 17.34 14.42 8.29
C SER A 134 17.38 13.20 7.35
N VAL A 135 17.42 11.97 7.85
CA VAL A 135 17.31 10.78 7.00
C VAL A 135 15.84 10.56 6.64
N SER A 136 15.55 10.51 5.35
CA SER A 136 14.18 10.35 4.85
C SER A 136 14.00 9.08 4.05
N ILE A 137 12.92 8.34 4.36
CA ILE A 137 12.53 7.12 3.66
C ILE A 137 11.22 7.39 2.92
N PRO A 138 11.10 7.04 1.62
CA PRO A 138 9.91 7.31 0.82
C PRO A 138 8.78 6.33 1.13
N ILE A 139 8.21 6.40 2.34
CA ILE A 139 7.10 5.58 2.82
C ILE A 139 5.96 6.44 3.37
N LEU A 140 4.76 5.87 3.42
CA LEU A 140 3.64 6.46 4.14
C LEU A 140 3.67 6.04 5.61
N SER A 141 4.56 6.67 6.35
CA SER A 141 4.54 6.76 7.80
C SER A 141 4.59 8.25 8.11
N CYS A 142 3.68 8.74 8.93
CA CYS A 142 3.65 10.16 9.24
C CYS A 142 4.74 10.49 10.26
N PRO A 143 5.74 11.29 9.93
CA PRO A 143 6.81 11.72 10.81
C PRO A 143 6.51 13.06 11.47
N TRP A 144 5.28 13.44 11.51
CA TRP A 144 4.86 14.74 12.05
C TRP A 144 5.33 14.97 13.49
N ASN A 145 5.72 13.91 14.14
CA ASN A 145 6.38 14.00 15.43
C ASN A 145 7.90 14.02 15.18
N THR A 146 8.58 15.09 15.59
CA THR A 146 10.03 15.25 15.52
C THR A 146 10.84 14.14 16.17
N GLU A 147 10.17 13.21 16.84
CA GLU A 147 10.73 12.12 17.63
C GLU A 147 10.62 10.76 16.94
N GLN A 148 10.16 10.71 15.71
CA GLN A 148 10.22 9.49 14.94
C GLN A 148 11.66 9.19 14.48
N MET A 149 11.91 7.91 14.24
CA MET A 149 13.24 7.43 13.86
C MET A 149 13.77 8.12 12.58
N THR A 150 12.90 8.42 11.62
CA THR A 150 13.27 9.03 10.35
C THR A 150 12.22 10.03 9.88
N GLU A 151 12.62 10.97 9.07
CA GLU A 151 11.71 11.95 8.47
C GLU A 151 11.04 11.41 7.20
N SER A 152 9.84 11.91 6.86
CA SER A 152 9.13 11.47 5.67
C SER A 152 9.36 12.41 4.48
N SER A 153 9.69 11.82 3.35
CA SER A 153 9.84 12.54 2.10
C SER A 153 8.58 13.32 1.70
N CYS A 154 7.38 12.86 2.08
CA CYS A 154 6.17 13.54 1.65
C CYS A 154 5.87 14.81 2.45
N TYR A 155 6.30 14.91 3.70
CA TYR A 155 6.14 16.12 4.49
C TYR A 155 6.90 17.28 3.87
N TYR A 156 8.21 17.14 3.70
CA TYR A 156 9.03 18.23 3.15
C TYR A 156 8.73 18.54 1.69
N LEU A 157 8.26 17.58 0.90
CA LEU A 157 7.79 17.86 -0.46
C LEU A 157 6.53 18.72 -0.48
N SER A 158 5.68 18.64 0.55
CA SER A 158 4.51 19.51 0.69
C SER A 158 4.79 20.81 1.44
N HIS A 159 5.94 20.93 2.13
CA HIS A 159 6.36 22.09 2.90
C HIS A 159 7.75 22.57 2.43
N LEU A 160 7.84 22.94 1.16
CA LEU A 160 9.11 23.34 0.54
C LEU A 160 9.76 24.56 1.23
N ASN A 161 8.99 25.47 1.79
CA ASN A 161 9.51 26.63 2.53
C ASN A 161 10.34 26.18 3.72
N GLU A 162 9.81 25.27 4.54
CA GLU A 162 10.54 24.73 5.70
C GLU A 162 11.80 23.95 5.28
N LEU A 163 11.72 23.24 4.15
CA LEU A 163 12.88 22.52 3.62
C LEU A 163 14.02 23.48 3.26
N PHE A 164 13.71 24.63 2.64
CA PHE A 164 14.72 25.61 2.23
C PHE A 164 15.27 26.46 3.40
N GLU A 165 14.59 26.51 4.52
CA GLU A 165 15.08 27.11 5.77
C GLU A 165 16.08 26.23 6.53
N MET A 166 16.15 24.94 6.19
CA MET A 166 17.08 24.00 6.82
C MET A 166 18.54 24.27 6.43
N PRO A 167 19.51 23.91 7.31
CA PRO A 167 20.93 23.94 6.94
C PRO A 167 21.19 23.03 5.74
N ILE A 168 22.04 23.47 4.81
CA ILE A 168 22.40 22.76 3.57
C ILE A 168 22.78 21.29 3.83
N LYS A 169 23.47 21.02 4.94
CA LYS A 169 23.85 19.65 5.34
C LYS A 169 22.62 18.76 5.52
N SER A 170 21.56 19.23 6.16
CA SER A 170 20.31 18.50 6.38
C SER A 170 19.57 18.27 5.06
N ILE A 171 19.55 19.28 4.19
CA ILE A 171 18.95 19.17 2.84
C ILE A 171 19.66 18.09 2.01
N LEU A 172 20.99 18.06 2.02
CA LEU A 172 21.76 17.05 1.30
C LEU A 172 21.55 15.63 1.84
N ILE A 173 21.45 15.46 3.18
CA ILE A 173 21.16 14.17 3.79
C ILE A 173 19.75 13.72 3.43
N PHE A 174 18.77 14.63 3.46
CA PHE A 174 17.38 14.37 3.10
C PHE A 174 17.24 13.90 1.66
N PHE A 175 17.72 14.67 0.69
CA PHE A 175 17.66 14.28 -0.72
C PHE A 175 18.51 13.07 -1.03
N GLY A 176 19.71 13.00 -0.47
CA GLY A 176 20.65 11.89 -0.67
C GLY A 176 20.06 10.57 -0.12
N SER A 177 19.48 10.57 1.07
CA SER A 177 18.85 9.38 1.65
C SER A 177 17.59 8.97 0.87
N THR A 178 16.71 9.93 0.56
CA THR A 178 15.51 9.65 -0.25
C THR A 178 15.88 9.05 -1.60
N LEU A 179 16.80 9.67 -2.33
CA LEU A 179 17.26 9.19 -3.63
C LEU A 179 17.97 7.83 -3.49
N GLY A 180 18.81 7.68 -2.47
CA GLY A 180 19.47 6.40 -2.17
C GLY A 180 18.47 5.27 -1.95
N PHE A 181 17.45 5.47 -1.13
CA PHE A 181 16.37 4.48 -0.93
C PHE A 181 15.60 4.18 -2.21
N ILE A 182 15.31 5.20 -3.02
CA ILE A 182 14.62 5.02 -4.31
C ILE A 182 15.48 4.21 -5.29
N LEU A 183 16.76 4.51 -5.41
CA LEU A 183 17.67 3.82 -6.33
C LEU A 183 17.97 2.39 -5.87
N LEU A 184 18.21 2.18 -4.58
CA LEU A 184 18.51 0.87 -4.03
C LEU A 184 17.29 -0.04 -4.01
N LEU A 185 16.20 0.40 -3.42
CA LEU A 185 15.04 -0.42 -3.12
C LEU A 185 13.89 -0.22 -4.11
N GLY A 186 13.76 0.97 -4.71
CA GLY A 186 12.60 1.31 -5.52
C GLY A 186 11.30 1.10 -4.74
N ARG A 187 10.28 0.54 -5.38
CA ARG A 187 9.00 0.21 -4.70
C ARG A 187 9.06 -1.00 -3.76
N ALA A 188 10.21 -1.66 -3.58
CA ALA A 188 10.36 -2.66 -2.53
C ALA A 188 10.13 -2.03 -1.13
N VAL A 189 10.43 -0.73 -0.95
CA VAL A 189 10.05 0.05 0.24
C VAL A 189 8.58 -0.14 0.59
N CYS A 190 7.68 -0.05 -0.41
CA CYS A 190 6.24 -0.25 -0.22
C CYS A 190 5.87 -1.70 0.13
N GLY A 191 6.67 -2.65 -0.34
CA GLY A 191 6.45 -4.09 -0.11
C GLY A 191 6.97 -4.61 1.21
N PHE A 192 8.02 -3.97 1.77
CA PHE A 192 8.77 -4.48 2.93
C PHE A 192 8.78 -3.54 4.12
N LEU A 193 8.72 -2.22 3.93
CA LEU A 193 8.92 -1.24 4.99
C LEU A 193 7.65 -0.46 5.35
N CYS A 194 6.78 -0.17 4.37
CA CYS A 194 5.67 0.76 4.54
C CYS A 194 4.57 0.25 5.51
N PRO A 195 4.28 0.97 6.62
CA PRO A 195 3.23 0.59 7.58
C PRO A 195 1.84 0.49 6.95
N MET A 196 1.50 1.39 6.02
CA MET A 196 0.23 1.32 5.29
C MET A 196 0.12 0.05 4.44
N GLY A 197 1.25 -0.44 3.96
CA GLY A 197 1.32 -1.72 3.29
C GLY A 197 1.06 -2.90 4.22
N LEU A 198 1.60 -2.86 5.43
CA LEU A 198 1.36 -3.87 6.47
C LEU A 198 -0.12 -3.93 6.82
N ILE A 199 -0.77 -2.79 7.08
CA ILE A 199 -2.20 -2.71 7.42
C ILE A 199 -3.05 -3.39 6.34
N GLN A 200 -2.81 -3.10 5.06
CA GLN A 200 -3.56 -3.70 3.97
C GLN A 200 -3.30 -5.20 3.80
N ASP A 201 -2.09 -5.69 4.06
CA ASP A 201 -1.78 -7.12 4.07
C ASP A 201 -2.48 -7.83 5.25
N ILE A 202 -2.59 -7.18 6.41
CA ILE A 202 -3.37 -7.69 7.56
C ILE A 202 -4.86 -7.78 7.20
N MET A 203 -5.43 -6.75 6.57
CA MET A 203 -6.84 -6.75 6.13
C MET A 203 -7.13 -7.89 5.14
N ASP A 204 -6.24 -8.14 4.18
CA ASP A 204 -6.37 -9.28 3.27
C ASP A 204 -6.27 -10.63 4.01
N LYS A 205 -5.40 -10.74 5.02
CA LYS A 205 -5.27 -11.96 5.84
C LYS A 205 -6.56 -12.22 6.66
N ILE A 206 -7.14 -11.17 7.25
CA ILE A 206 -8.43 -11.24 7.95
C ILE A 206 -9.52 -11.70 6.98
N ARG A 207 -9.62 -11.09 5.78
CA ARG A 207 -10.57 -11.49 4.74
C ARG A 207 -10.47 -12.95 4.37
N ARG A 208 -9.25 -13.46 4.19
CA ARG A 208 -9.02 -14.88 3.86
C ARG A 208 -9.45 -15.80 4.99
N LYS A 209 -9.21 -15.39 6.26
CA LYS A 209 -9.63 -16.15 7.45
C LYS A 209 -11.16 -16.19 7.57
N THR A 210 -11.83 -15.08 7.27
CA THR A 210 -13.32 -15.01 7.26
C THR A 210 -13.94 -15.64 6.01
N LYS A 211 -13.13 -16.25 5.11
CA LYS A 211 -13.57 -16.86 3.85
C LYS A 211 -14.41 -15.91 2.95
N THR A 212 -14.28 -14.59 3.16
CA THR A 212 -15.00 -13.60 2.36
C THR A 212 -14.34 -13.48 0.99
N GLU A 213 -15.15 -13.46 -0.06
CA GLU A 213 -14.64 -13.28 -1.42
C GLU A 213 -14.13 -11.87 -1.63
N GLY A 214 -12.93 -11.73 -2.18
CA GLY A 214 -12.35 -10.47 -2.58
C GLY A 214 -12.57 -10.17 -4.06
N ILE A 215 -12.23 -8.96 -4.44
CA ILE A 215 -12.19 -8.53 -5.84
C ILE A 215 -10.90 -9.11 -6.44
N SER A 216 -11.03 -9.95 -7.48
CA SER A 216 -9.86 -10.47 -8.21
C SER A 216 -9.17 -9.35 -9.00
N ALA A 217 -7.87 -9.50 -9.22
CA ALA A 217 -7.13 -8.65 -10.15
C ALA A 217 -7.75 -8.80 -11.54
N ASN A 218 -8.53 -7.80 -11.97
CA ASN A 218 -9.18 -7.79 -13.27
C ASN A 218 -8.81 -6.49 -13.99
N GLU A 219 -8.58 -6.57 -15.28
CA GLU A 219 -8.24 -5.43 -16.13
C GLU A 219 -9.24 -4.26 -15.99
N LYS A 220 -10.53 -4.57 -15.77
CA LYS A 220 -11.60 -3.59 -15.53
C LYS A 220 -11.37 -2.77 -14.24
N VAL A 221 -10.86 -3.39 -13.18
CA VAL A 221 -10.56 -2.71 -11.91
C VAL A 221 -9.40 -1.73 -12.11
N TYR A 222 -8.34 -2.15 -12.79
CA TYR A 222 -7.19 -1.28 -13.04
C TYR A 222 -7.51 -0.15 -14.01
N SER A 223 -8.42 -0.36 -14.99
CA SER A 223 -8.86 0.71 -15.87
C SER A 223 -9.60 1.85 -15.14
N VAL A 224 -10.21 1.56 -13.99
CA VAL A 224 -10.83 2.57 -13.11
C VAL A 224 -9.81 3.19 -12.16
N LEU A 225 -8.89 2.39 -11.61
CA LEU A 225 -7.89 2.87 -10.65
C LEU A 225 -6.82 3.77 -11.30
N THR A 226 -6.51 3.57 -12.59
CA THR A 226 -5.49 4.36 -13.29
C THR A 226 -5.82 5.86 -13.36
N PRO A 227 -7.02 6.32 -13.77
CA PRO A 227 -7.34 7.73 -13.74
C PRO A 227 -7.35 8.31 -12.32
N ILE A 228 -7.87 7.56 -11.34
CA ILE A 228 -7.85 7.99 -9.93
C ILE A 228 -6.41 8.23 -9.46
N LYS A 229 -5.50 7.32 -9.78
CA LYS A 229 -4.07 7.47 -9.48
C LYS A 229 -3.50 8.75 -10.07
N TRP A 230 -3.76 9.04 -11.35
CA TRP A 230 -3.27 10.25 -11.99
C TRP A 230 -3.85 11.52 -11.37
N CYS A 231 -5.15 11.53 -11.04
CA CYS A 231 -5.77 12.65 -10.32
C CYS A 231 -5.08 12.89 -8.97
N LEU A 232 -4.77 11.84 -8.21
CA LEU A 232 -4.09 11.96 -6.93
C LEU A 232 -2.62 12.41 -7.08
N VAL A 233 -1.92 11.98 -8.13
CA VAL A 233 -0.55 12.44 -8.42
C VAL A 233 -0.55 13.93 -8.79
N LEU A 234 -1.47 14.35 -9.66
CA LEU A 234 -1.60 15.76 -10.04
C LEU A 234 -2.00 16.63 -8.85
N LEU A 235 -2.93 16.15 -8.00
CA LEU A 235 -3.30 16.81 -6.76
C LEU A 235 -2.08 16.97 -5.83
N PHE A 236 -1.32 15.90 -5.63
CA PHE A 236 -0.12 15.93 -4.79
C PHE A 236 0.90 16.95 -5.30
N ILE A 237 1.21 16.92 -6.59
CA ILE A 237 2.14 17.87 -7.22
C ILE A 237 1.59 19.30 -7.15
N GLY A 238 0.30 19.50 -7.46
CA GLY A 238 -0.34 20.82 -7.40
C GLY A 238 -0.29 21.43 -6.00
N LEU A 239 -0.58 20.65 -4.96
CA LEU A 239 -0.51 21.12 -3.58
C LEU A 239 0.92 21.49 -3.16
N CYS A 240 1.94 20.76 -3.63
CA CYS A 240 3.33 21.13 -3.38
C CYS A 240 3.70 22.53 -3.93
N PHE A 241 3.14 22.91 -5.09
CA PHE A 241 3.40 24.23 -5.70
C PHE A 241 2.58 25.37 -5.08
N ILE A 242 1.37 25.08 -4.59
CA ILE A 242 0.46 26.10 -4.02
C ILE A 242 0.74 26.33 -2.52
N GLY A 243 1.63 25.51 -1.91
CA GLY A 243 1.87 25.54 -0.47
C GLY A 243 0.74 24.88 0.34
N GLY A 244 -0.05 24.04 -0.31
CA GLY A 244 -1.15 23.31 0.32
C GLY A 244 -0.67 22.06 1.04
N ASN A 245 -1.32 21.71 2.16
CA ASN A 245 -0.94 20.59 2.98
C ASN A 245 -1.57 19.27 2.48
N PHE A 246 -0.78 18.40 1.82
CA PHE A 246 -1.24 17.10 1.37
C PHE A 246 -1.57 16.15 2.55
N CYS A 247 -1.04 16.43 3.75
CA CYS A 247 -1.28 15.61 4.94
C CYS A 247 -2.78 15.50 5.27
N ASN A 248 -3.58 16.51 4.95
CA ASN A 248 -5.03 16.50 5.13
C ASN A 248 -5.73 15.36 4.37
N PHE A 249 -5.12 14.88 3.28
CA PHE A 249 -5.61 13.76 2.46
C PHE A 249 -4.92 12.44 2.77
N CYS A 250 -3.93 12.43 3.66
CA CYS A 250 -3.13 11.24 3.89
C CYS A 250 -3.76 10.33 4.96
N PRO A 251 -4.15 9.09 4.63
CA PRO A 251 -4.68 8.16 5.64
C PRO A 251 -3.64 7.75 6.70
N ALA A 252 -2.34 7.95 6.43
CA ALA A 252 -1.29 7.64 7.41
C ALA A 252 -1.36 8.57 8.63
N VAL A 253 -1.83 9.81 8.45
CA VAL A 253 -2.04 10.77 9.55
C VAL A 253 -3.10 10.28 10.54
N ALA A 254 -4.07 9.52 10.07
CA ALA A 254 -5.09 8.90 10.92
C ALA A 254 -4.60 7.63 11.65
N THR A 255 -3.33 7.28 11.58
CA THR A 255 -2.79 6.06 12.21
C THR A 255 -1.50 6.31 12.96
N SER A 256 -0.42 6.69 12.30
CA SER A 256 0.89 6.81 12.93
C SER A 256 0.95 7.82 14.08
N PRO A 257 0.45 9.06 13.95
CA PRO A 257 0.45 10.02 15.06
C PRO A 257 -0.41 9.56 16.23
N ILE A 258 -1.59 9.01 15.98
CA ILE A 258 -2.48 8.50 17.03
C ILE A 258 -1.82 7.36 17.79
N LEU A 259 -1.18 6.42 17.08
CA LEU A 259 -0.43 5.33 17.71
C LEU A 259 0.80 5.83 18.47
N ALA A 260 1.34 6.99 18.11
CA ALA A 260 2.40 7.65 18.86
C ALA A 260 1.89 8.50 20.05
N GLY A 261 0.58 8.51 20.32
CA GLY A 261 -0.01 9.21 21.47
C GLY A 261 -0.35 10.68 21.20
N MET A 262 -0.35 11.11 19.92
CA MET A 262 -0.72 12.48 19.53
C MET A 262 -2.22 12.60 19.29
N SER A 263 -2.81 13.71 19.72
CA SER A 263 -4.17 14.08 19.35
C SER A 263 -4.18 14.61 17.92
N THR A 264 -5.06 14.10 17.07
CA THR A 264 -5.22 14.54 15.68
C THR A 264 -6.67 14.78 15.34
N SER A 265 -6.93 15.81 14.53
CA SER A 265 -8.25 16.05 13.96
C SER A 265 -8.47 15.14 12.76
N LEU A 266 -9.52 14.31 12.77
CA LEU A 266 -9.65 13.18 11.84
C LEU A 266 -10.63 13.36 10.69
N TYR A 267 -10.99 14.57 10.31
CA TYR A 267 -12.09 14.75 9.34
C TYR A 267 -11.85 14.02 8.01
N VAL A 268 -10.97 14.51 7.15
CA VAL A 268 -10.78 13.93 5.81
C VAL A 268 -9.87 12.71 5.84
N SER A 269 -8.75 12.78 6.56
CA SER A 269 -7.79 11.67 6.67
C SER A 269 -8.40 10.43 7.32
N GLY A 270 -9.25 10.61 8.35
CA GLY A 270 -9.98 9.51 8.99
C GLY A 270 -10.96 8.83 8.04
N PHE A 271 -11.73 9.62 7.28
CA PHE A 271 -12.64 9.12 6.26
C PHE A 271 -11.91 8.33 5.17
N LEU A 272 -10.80 8.87 4.65
CA LEU A 272 -9.97 8.18 3.66
C LEU A 272 -9.33 6.91 4.24
N MET A 273 -9.01 6.89 5.53
CA MET A 273 -8.52 5.69 6.19
C MET A 273 -9.60 4.60 6.27
N VAL A 274 -10.85 4.96 6.57
CA VAL A 274 -11.98 4.00 6.51
C VAL A 274 -12.09 3.38 5.12
N PHE A 275 -12.03 4.20 4.06
CA PHE A 275 -12.04 3.69 2.68
C PHE A 275 -10.83 2.82 2.37
N ALA A 276 -9.63 3.19 2.84
CA ALA A 276 -8.42 2.40 2.66
C ALA A 276 -8.51 1.03 3.34
N LEU A 277 -9.11 0.96 4.53
CA LEU A 277 -9.34 -0.30 5.25
C LEU A 277 -10.39 -1.17 4.56
N ILE A 278 -11.55 -0.61 4.22
CA ILE A 278 -12.60 -1.33 3.50
C ILE A 278 -12.08 -1.82 2.14
N GLY A 279 -11.45 -0.93 1.39
CA GLY A 279 -10.89 -1.27 0.08
C GLY A 279 -9.78 -2.32 0.16
N GLY A 280 -8.88 -2.19 1.16
CA GLY A 280 -7.81 -3.16 1.45
C GLY A 280 -8.34 -4.54 1.85
N PHE A 281 -9.50 -4.59 2.52
CA PHE A 281 -10.18 -5.86 2.84
C PHE A 281 -10.67 -6.56 1.58
N PHE A 282 -11.38 -5.87 0.67
CA PHE A 282 -11.92 -6.51 -0.54
C PHE A 282 -10.87 -6.72 -1.63
N LYS A 283 -9.90 -5.81 -1.77
CA LYS A 283 -8.80 -5.91 -2.73
C LYS A 283 -7.47 -5.65 -2.05
N ARG A 284 -6.65 -6.68 -1.97
CA ARG A 284 -5.30 -6.57 -1.41
C ARG A 284 -4.53 -5.42 -2.05
N ARG A 285 -3.94 -4.56 -1.22
CA ARG A 285 -3.11 -3.43 -1.65
C ARG A 285 -3.82 -2.42 -2.55
N LEU A 286 -5.16 -2.23 -2.38
CA LEU A 286 -5.92 -1.27 -3.16
C LEU A 286 -5.34 0.15 -3.06
N PHE A 287 -5.09 0.62 -1.84
CA PHE A 287 -4.52 1.94 -1.62
C PHE A 287 -3.14 2.10 -2.26
N CYS A 288 -2.28 1.06 -2.17
CA CYS A 288 -0.96 1.07 -2.83
C CYS A 288 -1.05 1.20 -4.36
N SER A 289 -2.19 0.80 -4.96
CA SER A 289 -2.40 0.93 -6.40
C SER A 289 -2.70 2.35 -6.85
N VAL A 290 -3.18 3.21 -5.95
CA VAL A 290 -3.53 4.62 -6.22
C VAL A 290 -2.62 5.62 -5.51
N CYS A 291 -1.73 5.17 -4.63
CA CYS A 291 -0.85 6.01 -3.84
C CYS A 291 0.08 6.85 -4.73
N PRO A 292 0.05 8.21 -4.64
CA PRO A 292 0.87 9.08 -5.46
C PRO A 292 2.37 8.90 -5.19
N LEU A 293 2.76 8.87 -3.91
CA LEU A 293 4.16 8.67 -3.52
C LEU A 293 4.70 7.33 -4.04
N GLY A 294 3.93 6.24 -3.89
CA GLY A 294 4.31 4.94 -4.41
C GLY A 294 4.46 4.93 -5.93
N TYR A 295 3.69 5.74 -6.66
CA TYR A 295 3.84 5.86 -8.10
C TYR A 295 5.11 6.62 -8.49
N ILE A 296 5.40 7.75 -7.83
CA ILE A 296 6.63 8.53 -8.05
C ILE A 296 7.86 7.66 -7.83
N VAL A 297 7.93 6.95 -6.70
CA VAL A 297 9.02 5.97 -6.43
C VAL A 297 9.09 4.90 -7.52
N GLY A 298 7.93 4.47 -8.05
CA GLY A 298 7.84 3.49 -9.12
C GLY A 298 8.42 3.93 -10.46
N LEU A 299 8.49 5.23 -10.75
CA LEU A 299 9.10 5.73 -11.99
C LEU A 299 10.59 5.36 -12.09
N PHE A 300 11.24 5.21 -10.95
CA PHE A 300 12.64 4.81 -10.87
C PHE A 300 12.87 3.29 -10.91
N HIS A 301 11.83 2.49 -11.21
CA HIS A 301 11.94 1.03 -11.24
C HIS A 301 13.04 0.51 -12.18
N LYS A 302 13.37 1.24 -13.26
CA LYS A 302 14.41 0.85 -14.20
C LYS A 302 15.84 0.92 -13.62
N VAL A 303 16.03 1.76 -12.60
CA VAL A 303 17.33 2.01 -11.98
C VAL A 303 17.50 1.24 -10.67
N SER A 304 16.38 0.86 -10.01
CA SER A 304 16.42 0.16 -8.72
C SER A 304 17.13 -1.20 -8.84
N LEU A 305 17.80 -1.63 -7.77
CA LEU A 305 18.52 -2.89 -7.71
C LEU A 305 17.61 -4.11 -7.58
N PHE A 306 16.40 -3.92 -7.06
CA PHE A 306 15.42 -4.99 -6.94
C PHE A 306 14.72 -5.26 -8.27
N ARG A 307 14.67 -6.53 -8.69
CA ARG A 307 14.10 -6.97 -9.97
C ARG A 307 13.30 -8.25 -9.82
N ILE A 308 12.22 -8.36 -10.61
CA ILE A 308 11.55 -9.65 -10.86
C ILE A 308 12.05 -10.16 -12.21
N LYS A 309 12.78 -11.27 -12.19
CA LYS A 309 13.27 -11.93 -13.40
C LYS A 309 12.43 -13.14 -13.72
N LYS A 310 12.15 -13.34 -15.00
CA LYS A 310 11.39 -14.47 -15.56
C LYS A 310 12.28 -15.27 -16.49
N ASP A 311 12.26 -16.57 -16.32
CA ASP A 311 12.74 -17.51 -17.33
C ASP A 311 11.56 -17.91 -18.21
N CYS A 312 11.54 -17.39 -19.45
CA CYS A 312 10.45 -17.60 -20.37
C CYS A 312 10.39 -19.06 -20.87
N THR A 313 11.51 -19.78 -20.87
CA THR A 313 11.60 -21.17 -21.32
C THR A 313 11.01 -22.13 -20.29
N ALA A 314 11.17 -21.83 -18.99
CA ALA A 314 10.59 -22.60 -17.89
C ALA A 314 9.13 -22.27 -17.61
N CYS A 315 8.54 -21.24 -18.26
CA CYS A 315 7.21 -20.75 -17.98
C CYS A 315 6.12 -21.54 -18.75
N THR A 316 5.21 -22.23 -18.02
CA THR A 316 4.07 -22.98 -18.59
C THR A 316 2.84 -22.13 -18.89
N GLU A 317 2.90 -20.82 -18.78
CA GLU A 317 1.80 -19.90 -19.08
C GLU A 317 0.49 -20.15 -18.29
N CYS A 318 0.59 -20.66 -17.08
CA CYS A 318 -0.58 -21.01 -16.26
C CYS A 318 -1.37 -19.79 -15.70
N GLY A 319 -0.79 -18.58 -15.74
CA GLY A 319 -1.44 -17.33 -15.28
C GLY A 319 -1.48 -17.13 -13.76
N ALA A 320 -1.03 -18.09 -12.95
CA ALA A 320 -1.09 -18.02 -11.49
C ALA A 320 -0.38 -16.78 -10.91
N CYS A 321 0.73 -16.36 -11.51
CA CYS A 321 1.49 -15.17 -11.12
C CYS A 321 0.70 -13.87 -11.28
N TYR A 322 -0.14 -13.76 -12.31
CA TYR A 322 -1.02 -12.60 -12.51
C TYR A 322 -2.18 -12.60 -11.52
N GLU A 323 -2.80 -13.76 -11.28
CA GLU A 323 -3.91 -13.89 -10.32
C GLU A 323 -3.47 -13.58 -8.87
N ALA A 324 -2.24 -13.96 -8.52
CA ALA A 324 -1.65 -13.70 -7.20
C ALA A 324 -1.15 -12.26 -7.04
N CYS A 325 -0.95 -11.53 -8.13
CA CYS A 325 -0.36 -10.20 -8.09
C CYS A 325 -1.32 -9.16 -7.47
N PRO A 326 -1.02 -8.55 -6.31
CA PRO A 326 -1.89 -7.55 -5.70
C PRO A 326 -1.98 -6.28 -6.53
N MET A 327 -0.97 -5.99 -7.35
CA MET A 327 -0.88 -4.81 -8.21
C MET A 327 -1.42 -5.05 -9.62
N GLY A 328 -1.75 -6.31 -9.99
CA GLY A 328 -2.33 -6.69 -11.27
C GLY A 328 -1.42 -6.46 -12.46
N ILE A 329 -0.15 -6.72 -12.30
CA ILE A 329 0.85 -6.55 -13.36
C ILE A 329 0.70 -7.66 -14.38
N LYS A 330 0.28 -7.29 -15.59
CA LYS A 330 -0.01 -8.24 -16.66
C LYS A 330 1.26 -8.75 -17.35
N SER A 331 2.30 -7.94 -17.43
CA SER A 331 3.57 -8.29 -18.08
C SER A 331 4.25 -9.53 -17.48
N ILE A 332 4.09 -9.77 -16.17
CA ILE A 332 4.61 -10.98 -15.53
C ILE A 332 4.10 -12.25 -16.24
N TYR A 333 2.84 -12.20 -16.70
CA TYR A 333 2.20 -13.31 -17.40
C TYR A 333 2.44 -13.26 -18.92
N THR A 334 2.29 -12.07 -19.54
CA THR A 334 2.26 -11.93 -21.01
C THR A 334 3.63 -11.80 -21.65
N GLU A 335 4.66 -11.37 -20.92
CA GLU A 335 6.01 -11.20 -21.46
C GLU A 335 6.64 -12.57 -21.80
N ARG A 336 7.24 -12.69 -23.01
CA ARG A 336 7.81 -13.95 -23.54
C ARG A 336 9.28 -13.84 -23.94
N GLU A 337 9.76 -12.62 -24.10
CA GLU A 337 11.10 -12.37 -24.63
C GLU A 337 12.02 -11.81 -23.54
N LYS A 338 11.52 -10.87 -22.76
CA LYS A 338 12.32 -10.16 -21.75
C LYS A 338 12.43 -10.93 -20.45
N LYS A 339 13.66 -11.08 -19.99
CA LYS A 339 13.93 -11.68 -18.67
C LYS A 339 13.49 -10.78 -17.50
N ASP A 340 13.53 -9.46 -17.65
CA ASP A 340 13.10 -8.51 -16.63
C ASP A 340 11.62 -8.13 -16.86
N VAL A 341 10.75 -8.55 -15.95
CA VAL A 341 9.32 -8.29 -15.97
C VAL A 341 8.90 -7.30 -14.88
N THR A 342 9.85 -6.52 -14.39
CA THR A 342 9.60 -5.49 -13.39
C THR A 342 8.91 -4.29 -14.02
N GLU A 343 7.79 -3.86 -13.44
CA GLU A 343 7.08 -2.64 -13.86
C GLU A 343 7.04 -1.58 -12.75
N ALA A 344 6.77 -0.33 -13.14
CA ALA A 344 6.65 0.80 -12.22
C ALA A 344 5.66 0.55 -11.05
N ASN A 345 4.65 -0.27 -11.27
CA ASN A 345 3.66 -0.61 -10.23
C ASN A 345 4.11 -1.79 -9.34
N CYS A 346 5.23 -2.44 -9.61
CA CYS A 346 5.67 -3.60 -8.87
C CYS A 346 6.21 -3.21 -7.49
N ILE A 347 5.59 -3.72 -6.42
CA ILE A 347 6.02 -3.52 -5.02
C ILE A 347 7.00 -4.60 -4.52
N MET A 348 7.54 -5.42 -5.39
CA MET A 348 8.52 -6.47 -5.12
C MET A 348 8.11 -7.47 -4.02
N CYS A 349 6.82 -7.66 -3.78
CA CYS A 349 6.31 -8.47 -2.67
C CYS A 349 6.61 -9.98 -2.79
N GLY A 350 7.04 -10.47 -3.96
CA GLY A 350 7.39 -11.88 -4.19
C GLY A 350 6.21 -12.86 -4.30
N GLU A 351 4.96 -12.41 -4.26
CA GLU A 351 3.79 -13.30 -4.33
C GLU A 351 3.68 -14.03 -5.67
N CYS A 352 4.09 -13.39 -6.76
CA CYS A 352 4.15 -14.03 -8.08
C CYS A 352 5.19 -15.15 -8.14
N VAL A 353 6.33 -14.98 -7.45
CA VAL A 353 7.38 -16.00 -7.34
C VAL A 353 6.87 -17.17 -6.50
N LYS A 354 6.23 -16.87 -5.36
CA LYS A 354 5.67 -17.87 -4.44
C LYS A 354 4.61 -18.75 -5.08
N CYS A 355 3.73 -18.18 -5.92
CA CYS A 355 2.63 -18.94 -6.52
C CYS A 355 3.00 -19.65 -7.83
N CYS A 356 4.21 -19.46 -8.34
CA CYS A 356 4.65 -20.07 -9.58
C CYS A 356 4.91 -21.58 -9.37
N PRO A 357 4.22 -22.48 -10.14
CA PRO A 357 4.38 -23.90 -10.01
C PRO A 357 5.63 -24.46 -10.67
N GLU A 358 6.35 -23.64 -11.41
CA GLU A 358 7.55 -24.08 -12.16
C GLU A 358 8.82 -23.71 -11.42
N ASP A 359 9.76 -24.66 -11.39
CA ASP A 359 11.05 -24.44 -10.77
C ASP A 359 11.85 -23.38 -11.54
N LYS A 360 12.41 -22.42 -10.81
CA LYS A 360 13.28 -21.35 -11.33
C LYS A 360 12.67 -20.45 -12.41
N ALA A 361 11.35 -20.57 -12.70
CA ALA A 361 10.69 -19.76 -13.73
C ALA A 361 10.57 -18.28 -13.35
N LEU A 362 10.40 -17.98 -12.06
CA LEU A 362 10.39 -16.61 -11.54
C LEU A 362 11.38 -16.47 -10.39
N SER A 363 12.07 -15.34 -10.35
CA SER A 363 12.99 -15.02 -9.25
C SER A 363 12.91 -13.54 -8.88
N LEU A 364 12.98 -13.27 -7.57
CA LEU A 364 13.23 -11.94 -7.01
C LEU A 364 14.73 -11.80 -6.82
N THR A 365 15.31 -10.78 -7.43
CA THR A 365 16.76 -10.52 -7.36
C THR A 365 17.02 -9.13 -6.79
N CYS A 366 18.18 -8.98 -6.11
CA CYS A 366 18.72 -7.70 -5.68
C CYS A 366 20.16 -7.61 -6.16
N ALA A 367 20.50 -6.56 -6.88
CA ALA A 367 21.85 -6.40 -7.48
C ALA A 367 22.34 -7.65 -8.26
N GLY A 368 21.43 -8.36 -8.92
CA GLY A 368 21.75 -9.61 -9.64
C GLY A 368 21.74 -10.88 -8.78
N ILE A 369 21.80 -10.78 -7.46
CA ILE A 369 21.74 -11.92 -6.53
C ILE A 369 20.30 -12.39 -6.39
N LYS A 370 20.05 -13.69 -6.53
CA LYS A 370 18.72 -14.28 -6.36
C LYS A 370 18.38 -14.40 -4.87
N LEU A 371 17.45 -13.58 -4.39
CA LEU A 371 16.95 -13.63 -3.02
C LEU A 371 15.89 -14.70 -2.81
N TYR A 372 15.02 -14.86 -3.80
CA TYR A 372 13.95 -15.84 -3.76
C TYR A 372 13.62 -16.32 -5.16
N THR A 373 13.49 -17.63 -5.33
CA THR A 373 13.24 -18.28 -6.62
C THR A 373 12.04 -19.21 -6.49
N SER A 374 11.22 -19.27 -7.53
CA SER A 374 10.07 -20.17 -7.57
C SER A 374 10.50 -21.64 -7.46
N SER A 375 9.77 -22.41 -6.67
CA SER A 375 9.99 -23.84 -6.51
C SER A 375 8.67 -24.59 -6.46
N ARG A 376 8.61 -25.70 -7.18
CA ARG A 376 7.49 -26.62 -7.16
C ARG A 376 7.25 -27.23 -5.76
N LYS A 377 8.33 -27.31 -4.94
CA LYS A 377 8.26 -27.79 -3.55
C LYS A 377 7.42 -26.90 -2.64
N ASP A 378 7.27 -25.61 -2.98
CA ASP A 378 6.49 -24.64 -2.22
C ASP A 378 4.98 -24.81 -2.43
N ILE A 379 4.58 -25.64 -3.40
CA ILE A 379 3.20 -25.92 -3.74
C ILE A 379 2.81 -27.28 -3.15
N MET A 380 1.65 -27.35 -2.53
CA MET A 380 1.15 -28.62 -1.99
C MET A 380 0.82 -29.59 -3.13
N SER A 381 1.09 -30.88 -2.89
CA SER A 381 0.81 -31.99 -3.83
C SER A 381 -0.64 -31.96 -4.35
N GLY A 382 -0.82 -32.17 -5.65
CA GLY A 382 -2.14 -32.24 -6.31
C GLY A 382 -2.49 -31.08 -7.24
N TYR A 383 -1.61 -30.09 -7.38
CA TYR A 383 -1.81 -29.03 -8.39
C TYR A 383 -1.22 -29.47 -9.74
N ALA A 384 -2.07 -29.63 -10.73
CA ALA A 384 -1.67 -29.73 -12.13
C ALA A 384 -1.86 -28.35 -12.79
N PRO A 385 -0.79 -27.74 -13.36
CA PRO A 385 -0.94 -26.51 -14.11
C PRO A 385 -1.87 -26.75 -15.30
N ARG A 386 -2.77 -25.80 -15.59
CA ARG A 386 -3.57 -25.86 -16.81
C ARG A 386 -2.63 -25.73 -17.99
N LYS A 387 -2.46 -26.79 -18.76
CA LYS A 387 -2.00 -26.67 -20.13
C LYS A 387 -3.09 -25.92 -20.92
N LYS A 388 -2.71 -24.87 -21.63
CA LYS A 388 -3.58 -24.25 -22.64
C LYS A 388 -3.87 -25.20 -23.76
#